data_e993ff54781f62eb4e37be305272d943
#
_entry.id   e993ff54781f62eb4e37be305272d943
#
_cell.length_a   1.000
_cell.length_b   1.000
_cell.length_c   1.000
_cell.angle_alpha   90.00
_cell.angle_beta   90.00
_cell.angle_gamma   90.00
#
_symmetry.space_group_name_H-M   'P 1'
#
loop_
_entity.id
_entity.type
_entity.pdbx_description
1 polymer ?
#
loop_
_entity_poly.entity_id
_entity_poly.type
_entity_poly.pdbx_seq_one_letter_code
_entity_poly.pdbx_strand_id
1 'polypeptide(L)'
;MGVFKKVYKNINEYLYEHRKLKSVIEYIFSFIASVIAAFLFSYGFRTFMSPVGEPDELITGGISGLSQVLVKIISLIFEGLHIDGVKDFLYVNGEMNPALYSILYMAMNFPLIILAYFKIGKKFAIFSLVNVALVSIFTSIIDPSWAITHDDLGLFERALFGGLCTGLSTALAVKFDHSAGGIDIVSVYLSSKGKGSMGRYMLLINGVIVVSFTLLNGVFEYAVIALFALVYLYTSSVVVDTFCIRQKKVQLQIITSNENMPKILITNFPHSCTVADAKGAYKETPKKIIYFNISTSEVKHALKIIREVDESAFVSVTPIQSVYGKFYVKPLK
;
A
#
# COMPACT_ATOMS: atom_id res chain seq x y z
N MET A 1 -14.68 16.89 24.78
CA MET A 1 -13.69 15.84 24.45
C MET A 1 -13.82 14.55 25.29
N GLY A 2 -14.46 14.57 26.47
CA GLY A 2 -14.63 13.41 27.35
C GLY A 2 -15.67 12.38 26.92
N VAL A 3 -16.81 12.79 26.37
CA VAL A 3 -17.93 11.89 26.03
C VAL A 3 -17.56 10.96 24.87
N PHE A 4 -16.94 11.44 23.80
CA PHE A 4 -16.48 10.62 22.69
C PHE A 4 -15.44 9.56 23.10
N LYS A 5 -14.51 9.92 24.01
CA LYS A 5 -13.54 8.95 24.55
C LYS A 5 -14.21 7.84 25.36
N LYS A 6 -15.25 8.16 26.14
CA LYS A 6 -15.99 7.21 26.97
C LYS A 6 -16.82 6.26 26.10
N VAL A 7 -17.50 6.80 25.08
CA VAL A 7 -18.26 5.98 24.10
C VAL A 7 -17.34 5.06 23.32
N TYR A 8 -16.20 5.56 22.83
CA TYR A 8 -15.21 4.74 22.13
C TYR A 8 -14.61 3.62 22.99
N LYS A 9 -14.39 3.88 24.28
CA LYS A 9 -13.92 2.88 25.25
C LYS A 9 -14.96 1.78 25.44
N ASN A 10 -16.22 2.13 25.69
CA ASN A 10 -17.32 1.18 25.89
C ASN A 10 -17.56 0.31 24.65
N ILE A 11 -17.49 0.91 23.44
CA ILE A 11 -17.61 0.17 22.18
C ILE A 11 -16.47 -0.85 22.04
N ASN A 12 -15.23 -0.46 22.34
CA ASN A 12 -14.10 -1.38 22.24
C ASN A 12 -14.16 -2.52 23.26
N GLU A 13 -14.60 -2.26 24.49
CA GLU A 13 -14.81 -3.28 25.51
C GLU A 13 -15.92 -4.25 25.07
N TYR A 14 -17.05 -3.73 24.61
CA TYR A 14 -18.15 -4.55 24.08
C TYR A 14 -17.73 -5.42 22.88
N LEU A 15 -16.93 -4.86 21.95
CA LEU A 15 -16.40 -5.59 20.79
C LEU A 15 -15.32 -6.62 21.19
N TYR A 16 -14.62 -6.41 22.30
CA TYR A 16 -13.66 -7.39 22.83
C TYR A 16 -14.36 -8.63 23.37
N GLU A 17 -15.49 -8.45 24.03
CA GLU A 17 -16.32 -9.55 24.52
C GLU A 17 -17.02 -10.30 23.37
N HIS A 18 -17.41 -9.59 22.32
CA HIS A 18 -18.14 -10.14 21.16
C HIS A 18 -17.24 -10.33 19.92
N ARG A 19 -16.31 -11.29 19.99
CA ARG A 19 -15.32 -11.54 18.90
C ARG A 19 -15.94 -11.74 17.52
N LYS A 20 -17.10 -12.41 17.42
CA LYS A 20 -17.81 -12.61 16.14
C LYS A 20 -18.29 -11.27 15.56
N LEU A 21 -18.89 -10.41 16.39
CA LEU A 21 -19.36 -9.09 15.97
C LEU A 21 -18.19 -8.21 15.51
N LYS A 22 -17.07 -8.21 16.26
CA LYS A 22 -15.85 -7.51 15.86
C LYS A 22 -15.35 -7.95 14.48
N SER A 23 -15.35 -9.27 14.24
CA SER A 23 -14.94 -9.82 12.94
C SER A 23 -15.87 -9.34 11.82
N VAL A 24 -17.18 -9.38 12.00
CA VAL A 24 -18.16 -8.90 11.01
C VAL A 24 -17.93 -7.42 10.68
N ILE A 25 -17.75 -6.59 11.70
CA ILE A 25 -17.47 -5.16 11.52
C ILE A 25 -16.16 -4.95 10.73
N GLU A 26 -15.09 -5.70 11.04
CA GLU A 26 -13.83 -5.64 10.29
C GLU A 26 -14.02 -6.03 8.81
N TYR A 27 -14.86 -7.02 8.51
CA TYR A 27 -15.19 -7.42 7.13
C TYR A 27 -15.97 -6.32 6.38
N ILE A 28 -16.95 -5.70 7.05
CA ILE A 28 -17.73 -4.58 6.47
C ILE A 28 -16.80 -3.40 6.14
N PHE A 29 -15.93 -3.01 7.07
CA PHE A 29 -14.98 -1.93 6.82
C PHE A 29 -13.98 -2.27 5.70
N SER A 30 -13.52 -3.52 5.61
CA SER A 30 -12.65 -3.96 4.52
C SER A 30 -13.38 -3.90 3.17
N PHE A 31 -14.68 -4.25 3.12
CA PHE A 31 -15.49 -4.15 1.90
C PHE A 31 -15.70 -2.68 1.46
N ILE A 32 -16.10 -1.81 2.40
CA ILE A 32 -16.25 -0.37 2.11
C ILE A 32 -14.93 0.23 1.63
N ALA A 33 -13.82 -0.13 2.28
CA ALA A 33 -12.50 0.31 1.86
C ALA A 33 -12.13 -0.20 0.46
N SER A 34 -12.49 -1.45 0.12
CA SER A 34 -12.30 -1.99 -1.24
C SER A 34 -13.08 -1.20 -2.28
N VAL A 35 -14.33 -0.83 -2.00
CA VAL A 35 -15.14 -0.02 -2.93
C VAL A 35 -14.51 1.36 -3.15
N ILE A 36 -14.12 2.05 -2.07
CA ILE A 36 -13.50 3.38 -2.17
C ILE A 36 -12.13 3.29 -2.86
N ALA A 37 -11.31 2.30 -2.50
CA ALA A 37 -10.00 2.10 -3.11
C ALA A 37 -10.12 1.80 -4.62
N ALA A 38 -11.03 0.91 -5.00
CA ALA A 38 -11.29 0.58 -6.40
C ALA A 38 -11.77 1.79 -7.19
N PHE A 39 -12.67 2.60 -6.62
CA PHE A 39 -13.14 3.84 -7.24
C PHE A 39 -12.01 4.84 -7.43
N LEU A 40 -11.20 5.11 -6.39
CA LEU A 40 -10.07 6.03 -6.47
C LEU A 40 -9.04 5.59 -7.52
N PHE A 41 -8.73 4.30 -7.57
CA PHE A 41 -7.82 3.77 -8.58
C PHE A 41 -8.39 3.96 -9.99
N SER A 42 -9.62 3.50 -10.21
CA SER A 42 -10.26 3.55 -11.53
C SER A 42 -10.49 4.98 -12.01
N TYR A 43 -10.87 5.89 -11.11
CA TYR A 43 -11.00 7.30 -11.40
C TYR A 43 -9.64 7.89 -11.80
N GLY A 44 -8.60 7.68 -10.98
CA GLY A 44 -7.25 8.16 -11.27
C GLY A 44 -6.70 7.61 -12.58
N PHE A 45 -6.96 6.33 -12.88
CA PHE A 45 -6.56 5.70 -14.12
C PHE A 45 -7.27 6.32 -15.33
N ARG A 46 -8.60 6.40 -15.32
CA ARG A 46 -9.40 6.87 -16.46
C ARG A 46 -9.25 8.37 -16.73
N THR A 47 -9.07 9.18 -15.69
CA THR A 47 -9.04 10.65 -15.82
C THR A 47 -7.64 11.22 -16.01
N PHE A 48 -6.61 10.57 -15.44
CA PHE A 48 -5.25 11.14 -15.47
C PHE A 48 -4.25 10.29 -16.24
N MET A 49 -4.42 8.94 -16.26
CA MET A 49 -3.40 8.07 -16.83
C MET A 49 -3.72 7.62 -18.25
N SER A 50 -4.98 7.34 -18.54
CA SER A 50 -5.45 6.88 -19.85
C SER A 50 -6.72 7.66 -20.25
N PRO A 51 -6.62 8.98 -20.44
CA PRO A 51 -7.75 9.76 -20.94
C PRO A 51 -8.01 9.39 -22.41
N VAL A 52 -9.26 9.21 -22.75
CA VAL A 52 -9.68 8.86 -24.12
C VAL A 52 -9.38 10.03 -25.06
N GLY A 53 -8.71 9.75 -26.19
CA GLY A 53 -8.45 10.74 -27.25
C GLY A 53 -7.14 11.51 -27.14
N GLU A 54 -6.32 11.26 -26.12
CA GLU A 54 -5.01 11.87 -25.99
C GLU A 54 -3.91 10.97 -26.55
N PRO A 55 -3.00 11.50 -27.42
CA PRO A 55 -1.91 10.72 -27.99
C PRO A 55 -0.85 10.29 -26.95
N ASP A 56 -0.82 10.98 -25.79
CA ASP A 56 0.19 10.79 -24.75
C ASP A 56 -0.36 9.97 -23.58
N GLU A 57 -0.58 8.68 -23.80
CA GLU A 57 -0.96 7.72 -22.75
C GLU A 57 0.20 7.54 -21.77
N LEU A 58 -0.02 7.92 -20.50
CA LEU A 58 1.00 7.71 -19.48
C LEU A 58 1.17 6.22 -19.18
N ILE A 59 2.42 5.78 -19.20
CA ILE A 59 2.76 4.39 -18.88
C ILE A 59 2.44 4.14 -17.40
N THR A 60 1.54 3.20 -17.17
CA THR A 60 1.21 2.78 -15.81
C THR A 60 2.22 1.75 -15.31
N GLY A 61 2.43 1.70 -14.01
CA GLY A 61 3.13 0.58 -13.38
C GLY A 61 2.19 -0.59 -13.14
N GLY A 62 2.68 -1.60 -12.43
CA GLY A 62 1.87 -2.72 -11.98
C GLY A 62 1.52 -3.71 -13.08
N ILE A 63 0.45 -4.44 -12.86
CA ILE A 63 -0.10 -5.39 -13.85
C ILE A 63 -0.63 -4.66 -15.08
N SER A 64 -1.14 -3.46 -14.91
CA SER A 64 -1.57 -2.60 -16.00
C SER A 64 -0.42 -2.33 -17.00
N GLY A 65 0.70 -1.81 -16.51
CA GLY A 65 1.88 -1.57 -17.34
C GLY A 65 2.48 -2.86 -17.91
N LEU A 66 2.48 -3.94 -17.14
CA LEU A 66 2.93 -5.24 -17.63
C LEU A 66 2.03 -5.78 -18.75
N SER A 67 0.71 -5.53 -18.70
CA SER A 67 -0.22 -5.86 -19.78
C SER A 67 0.09 -5.06 -21.06
N GLN A 68 0.40 -3.77 -20.94
CA GLN A 68 0.83 -2.92 -22.07
C GLN A 68 2.13 -3.46 -22.70
N VAL A 69 3.13 -3.81 -21.89
CA VAL A 69 4.39 -4.42 -22.35
C VAL A 69 4.12 -5.73 -23.09
N LEU A 70 3.27 -6.61 -22.55
CA LEU A 70 2.92 -7.90 -23.19
C LEU A 70 2.24 -7.71 -24.54
N VAL A 71 1.25 -6.82 -24.60
CA VAL A 71 0.54 -6.54 -25.86
C VAL A 71 1.51 -5.97 -26.91
N LYS A 72 2.43 -5.11 -26.51
CA LYS A 72 3.46 -4.59 -27.41
C LYS A 72 4.39 -5.67 -27.91
N ILE A 73 4.86 -6.59 -27.05
CA ILE A 73 5.70 -7.72 -27.45
C ILE A 73 4.96 -8.60 -28.44
N ILE A 74 3.69 -8.93 -28.16
CA ILE A 74 2.86 -9.71 -29.07
C ILE A 74 2.73 -9.01 -30.44
N SER A 75 2.43 -7.71 -30.45
CA SER A 75 2.34 -6.92 -31.66
C SER A 75 3.63 -6.98 -32.49
N LEU A 76 4.79 -6.81 -31.87
CA LEU A 76 6.09 -6.87 -32.55
C LEU A 76 6.40 -8.25 -33.14
N ILE A 77 6.03 -9.34 -32.41
CA ILE A 77 6.22 -10.72 -32.89
C ILE A 77 5.37 -10.95 -34.15
N PHE A 78 4.07 -10.58 -34.11
CA PHE A 78 3.17 -10.82 -35.25
C PHE A 78 3.49 -9.91 -36.44
N GLU A 79 3.98 -8.68 -36.19
CA GLU A 79 4.49 -7.79 -37.24
C GLU A 79 5.73 -8.39 -37.90
N GLY A 80 6.67 -8.95 -37.13
CA GLY A 80 7.85 -9.65 -37.64
C GLY A 80 7.51 -10.92 -38.43
N LEU A 81 6.38 -11.56 -38.13
CA LEU A 81 5.87 -12.73 -38.84
C LEU A 81 4.99 -12.38 -40.07
N HIS A 82 4.79 -11.08 -40.35
CA HIS A 82 3.93 -10.58 -41.46
C HIS A 82 2.48 -11.12 -41.38
N ILE A 83 1.95 -11.27 -40.17
CA ILE A 83 0.56 -11.71 -39.95
C ILE A 83 -0.31 -10.49 -39.76
N ASP A 84 -1.05 -10.12 -40.80
CA ASP A 84 -2.00 -9.01 -40.78
C ASP A 84 -3.27 -9.37 -40.00
N GLY A 85 -3.95 -8.36 -39.45
CA GLY A 85 -5.21 -8.50 -38.71
C GLY A 85 -5.08 -8.68 -37.20
N VAL A 86 -3.92 -9.04 -36.67
CA VAL A 86 -3.72 -9.14 -35.22
C VAL A 86 -3.65 -7.75 -34.58
N LYS A 87 -3.14 -6.75 -35.28
CA LYS A 87 -3.13 -5.36 -34.80
C LYS A 87 -4.53 -4.83 -34.50
N ASP A 88 -5.51 -5.11 -35.37
CA ASP A 88 -6.90 -4.66 -35.21
C ASP A 88 -7.59 -5.32 -34.01
N PHE A 89 -7.12 -6.51 -33.61
CA PHE A 89 -7.57 -7.16 -32.39
C PHE A 89 -6.89 -6.60 -31.13
N LEU A 90 -5.59 -6.29 -31.22
CA LEU A 90 -4.81 -5.78 -30.10
C LEU A 90 -5.12 -4.33 -29.78
N TYR A 91 -5.39 -3.53 -30.81
CA TYR A 91 -5.61 -2.09 -30.72
C TYR A 91 -6.93 -1.69 -31.37
N VAL A 92 -7.69 -0.82 -30.71
CA VAL A 92 -8.92 -0.21 -31.24
C VAL A 92 -8.74 1.29 -31.20
N ASN A 93 -8.85 1.96 -32.37
CA ASN A 93 -8.63 3.40 -32.51
C ASN A 93 -7.24 3.89 -32.03
N GLY A 94 -6.21 3.03 -32.15
CA GLY A 94 -4.85 3.33 -31.71
C GLY A 94 -4.57 3.06 -30.24
N GLU A 95 -5.59 2.76 -29.44
CA GLU A 95 -5.46 2.38 -28.04
C GLU A 95 -5.54 0.86 -27.85
N MET A 96 -4.94 0.36 -26.78
CA MET A 96 -5.07 -1.06 -26.42
C MET A 96 -6.54 -1.45 -26.25
N ASN A 97 -6.95 -2.54 -26.89
CA ASN A 97 -8.32 -3.04 -26.81
C ASN A 97 -8.78 -3.21 -25.35
N PRO A 98 -9.82 -2.47 -24.89
CA PRO A 98 -10.25 -2.49 -23.49
C PRO A 98 -10.69 -3.88 -22.99
N ALA A 99 -11.29 -4.70 -23.86
CA ALA A 99 -11.69 -6.05 -23.49
C ALA A 99 -10.47 -6.95 -23.28
N LEU A 100 -9.49 -6.87 -24.16
CA LEU A 100 -8.21 -7.58 -24.01
C LEU A 100 -7.46 -7.14 -22.76
N TYR A 101 -7.40 -5.83 -22.51
CA TYR A 101 -6.81 -5.28 -21.29
C TYR A 101 -7.47 -5.88 -20.04
N SER A 102 -8.78 -5.88 -19.95
CA SER A 102 -9.52 -6.39 -18.79
C SER A 102 -9.25 -7.88 -18.55
N ILE A 103 -9.19 -8.69 -19.63
CA ILE A 103 -8.87 -10.12 -19.55
C ILE A 103 -7.42 -10.32 -19.06
N LEU A 104 -6.45 -9.63 -19.66
CA LEU A 104 -5.04 -9.72 -19.25
C LEU A 104 -4.84 -9.24 -17.81
N TYR A 105 -5.44 -8.12 -17.45
CA TYR A 105 -5.40 -7.61 -16.09
C TYR A 105 -5.89 -8.66 -15.08
N MET A 106 -7.03 -9.27 -15.34
CA MET A 106 -7.58 -10.31 -14.46
C MET A 106 -6.71 -11.58 -14.44
N ALA A 107 -6.32 -12.07 -15.62
CA ALA A 107 -5.50 -13.27 -15.74
C ALA A 107 -4.13 -13.13 -15.05
N MET A 108 -3.48 -11.98 -15.17
CA MET A 108 -2.17 -11.74 -14.56
C MET A 108 -2.25 -11.47 -13.06
N ASN A 109 -3.38 -10.96 -12.57
CA ASN A 109 -3.62 -10.81 -11.13
C ASN A 109 -3.87 -12.17 -10.44
N PHE A 110 -4.40 -13.17 -11.16
CA PHE A 110 -4.77 -14.45 -10.55
C PHE A 110 -3.60 -15.17 -9.86
N PRO A 111 -2.40 -15.34 -10.47
CA PRO A 111 -1.24 -15.93 -9.78
C PRO A 111 -0.83 -15.14 -8.52
N LEU A 112 -0.94 -13.81 -8.56
CA LEU A 112 -0.59 -12.96 -7.42
C LEU A 112 -1.59 -13.11 -6.26
N ILE A 113 -2.87 -13.29 -6.57
CA ILE A 113 -3.91 -13.58 -5.57
C ILE A 113 -3.66 -14.94 -4.93
N ILE A 114 -3.27 -15.95 -5.71
CA ILE A 114 -2.87 -17.27 -5.20
C ILE A 114 -1.66 -17.11 -4.25
N LEU A 115 -0.65 -16.36 -4.65
CA LEU A 115 0.51 -16.06 -3.81
C LEU A 115 0.07 -15.38 -2.51
N ALA A 116 -0.83 -14.39 -2.59
CA ALA A 116 -1.37 -13.71 -1.42
C ALA A 116 -2.08 -14.67 -0.47
N TYR A 117 -2.87 -15.60 -0.99
CA TYR A 117 -3.61 -16.59 -0.22
C TYR A 117 -2.68 -17.47 0.64
N PHE A 118 -1.58 -17.96 0.04
CA PHE A 118 -0.65 -18.85 0.72
C PHE A 118 0.43 -18.13 1.56
N LYS A 119 0.84 -16.92 1.19
CA LYS A 119 1.99 -16.24 1.81
C LYS A 119 1.62 -15.04 2.69
N ILE A 120 0.45 -14.45 2.51
CA ILE A 120 0.02 -13.28 3.27
C ILE A 120 -1.16 -13.66 4.18
N GLY A 121 -2.29 -14.09 3.60
CA GLY A 121 -3.46 -14.49 4.36
C GLY A 121 -4.74 -14.60 3.51
N LYS A 122 -5.68 -15.43 3.99
CA LYS A 122 -6.93 -15.72 3.27
C LYS A 122 -7.82 -14.48 3.12
N LYS A 123 -7.99 -13.70 4.20
CA LYS A 123 -8.78 -12.46 4.19
C LYS A 123 -8.20 -11.47 3.19
N PHE A 124 -6.88 -11.29 3.23
CA PHE A 124 -6.16 -10.42 2.32
C PHE A 124 -6.41 -10.81 0.85
N ALA A 125 -6.28 -12.08 0.50
CA ALA A 125 -6.48 -12.58 -0.86
C ALA A 125 -7.92 -12.39 -1.35
N ILE A 126 -8.93 -12.71 -0.52
CA ILE A 126 -10.34 -12.57 -0.87
C ILE A 126 -10.70 -11.10 -1.15
N PHE A 127 -10.32 -10.18 -0.26
CA PHE A 127 -10.63 -8.76 -0.47
C PHE A 127 -9.80 -8.13 -1.59
N SER A 128 -8.59 -8.63 -1.87
CA SER A 128 -7.83 -8.23 -3.05
C SER A 128 -8.51 -8.68 -4.34
N LEU A 129 -9.08 -9.90 -4.37
CA LEU A 129 -9.88 -10.37 -5.50
C LEU A 129 -11.13 -9.50 -5.70
N VAL A 130 -11.85 -9.19 -4.63
CA VAL A 130 -13.01 -8.28 -4.66
C VAL A 130 -12.60 -6.91 -5.20
N ASN A 131 -11.46 -6.37 -4.73
CA ASN A 131 -10.96 -5.08 -5.20
C ASN A 131 -10.63 -5.10 -6.70
N VAL A 132 -9.93 -6.12 -7.19
CA VAL A 132 -9.60 -6.30 -8.63
C VAL A 132 -10.88 -6.37 -9.47
N ALA A 133 -11.90 -7.09 -9.02
CA ALA A 133 -13.19 -7.15 -9.71
C ALA A 133 -13.89 -5.78 -9.74
N LEU A 134 -13.90 -5.06 -8.61
CA LEU A 134 -14.46 -3.71 -8.53
C LEU A 134 -13.69 -2.70 -9.40
N VAL A 135 -12.36 -2.78 -9.44
CA VAL A 135 -11.54 -1.96 -10.35
C VAL A 135 -11.93 -2.21 -11.79
N SER A 136 -12.08 -3.48 -12.21
CA SER A 136 -12.49 -3.81 -13.58
C SER A 136 -13.86 -3.24 -13.91
N ILE A 137 -14.82 -3.31 -12.97
CA ILE A 137 -16.18 -2.75 -13.14
C ILE A 137 -16.11 -1.20 -13.23
N PHE A 138 -15.47 -0.54 -12.27
CA PHE A 138 -15.41 0.92 -12.24
C PHE A 138 -14.66 1.49 -13.44
N THR A 139 -13.56 0.85 -13.86
CA THR A 139 -12.82 1.28 -15.06
C THR A 139 -13.66 1.20 -16.33
N SER A 140 -14.61 0.27 -16.39
CA SER A 140 -15.54 0.16 -17.53
C SER A 140 -16.70 1.18 -17.50
N ILE A 141 -17.08 1.67 -16.30
CA ILE A 141 -18.23 2.56 -16.10
C ILE A 141 -17.82 4.04 -16.08
N ILE A 142 -16.64 4.35 -15.54
CA ILE A 142 -16.19 5.73 -15.39
C ILE A 142 -15.92 6.31 -16.78
N ASP A 143 -16.71 7.33 -17.13
CA ASP A 143 -16.52 8.08 -18.35
C ASP A 143 -15.36 9.08 -18.16
N PRO A 144 -14.43 9.19 -19.11
CA PRO A 144 -13.35 10.19 -19.06
C PRO A 144 -13.85 11.63 -18.96
N SER A 145 -15.04 11.93 -19.47
CA SER A 145 -15.66 13.26 -19.33
C SER A 145 -15.93 13.68 -17.88
N TRP A 146 -15.85 12.73 -16.90
CA TRP A 146 -15.90 13.04 -15.47
C TRP A 146 -14.59 13.65 -14.96
N ALA A 147 -13.56 13.71 -15.80
CA ALA A 147 -12.32 14.41 -15.47
C ALA A 147 -12.61 15.91 -15.28
N ILE A 148 -12.15 16.46 -14.17
CA ILE A 148 -12.14 17.88 -13.94
C ILE A 148 -11.14 18.49 -14.94
N THR A 149 -11.63 19.19 -15.97
CA THR A 149 -10.87 19.92 -16.99
C THR A 149 -9.84 19.07 -17.77
N HIS A 150 -10.34 18.41 -18.80
CA HIS A 150 -9.54 17.54 -19.65
C HIS A 150 -8.48 18.29 -20.50
N ASP A 151 -8.82 19.49 -20.95
CA ASP A 151 -8.03 20.24 -21.94
C ASP A 151 -6.91 21.09 -21.32
N ASP A 152 -6.90 21.27 -19.97
CA ASP A 152 -5.98 22.20 -19.30
C ASP A 152 -4.85 21.50 -18.51
N LEU A 153 -4.85 20.18 -18.38
CA LEU A 153 -3.84 19.46 -17.58
C LEU A 153 -2.70 18.92 -18.44
N GLY A 154 -1.49 19.42 -18.19
CA GLY A 154 -0.28 18.87 -18.79
C GLY A 154 0.09 17.50 -18.26
N LEU A 155 1.04 16.83 -18.91
CA LEU A 155 1.52 15.49 -18.50
C LEU A 155 2.03 15.44 -17.06
N PHE A 156 2.62 16.54 -16.57
CA PHE A 156 3.12 16.61 -15.19
C PHE A 156 1.99 16.58 -14.17
N GLU A 157 0.97 17.40 -14.36
CA GLU A 157 -0.20 17.46 -13.47
C GLU A 157 -0.95 16.14 -13.48
N ARG A 158 -1.13 15.55 -14.65
CA ARG A 158 -1.74 14.22 -14.82
C ARG A 158 -0.96 13.14 -14.09
N ALA A 159 0.37 13.13 -14.23
CA ALA A 159 1.23 12.18 -13.49
C ALA A 159 1.14 12.37 -11.98
N LEU A 160 1.11 13.62 -11.50
CA LEU A 160 1.00 13.95 -10.08
C LEU A 160 -0.34 13.50 -9.48
N PHE A 161 -1.46 13.91 -10.08
CA PHE A 161 -2.79 13.58 -9.58
C PHE A 161 -3.12 12.09 -9.74
N GLY A 162 -2.72 11.47 -10.85
CA GLY A 162 -2.82 10.02 -11.04
C GLY A 162 -2.04 9.25 -9.98
N GLY A 163 -0.82 9.69 -9.66
CA GLY A 163 0.01 9.13 -8.60
C GLY A 163 -0.61 9.29 -7.21
N LEU A 164 -1.23 10.44 -6.92
CA LEU A 164 -1.97 10.67 -5.67
C LEU A 164 -3.17 9.72 -5.54
N CYS A 165 -4.00 9.61 -6.56
CA CYS A 165 -5.16 8.72 -6.56
C CYS A 165 -4.77 7.27 -6.37
N THR A 166 -3.78 6.78 -7.12
CA THR A 166 -3.29 5.41 -7.02
C THR A 166 -2.64 5.14 -5.67
N GLY A 167 -1.80 6.07 -5.18
CA GLY A 167 -1.15 5.94 -3.89
C GLY A 167 -2.14 5.91 -2.73
N LEU A 168 -3.18 6.76 -2.75
CA LEU A 168 -4.25 6.76 -1.76
C LEU A 168 -5.08 5.48 -1.82
N SER A 169 -5.43 5.00 -3.02
CA SER A 169 -6.11 3.73 -3.23
C SER A 169 -5.34 2.57 -2.59
N THR A 170 -4.06 2.43 -2.95
CA THR A 170 -3.20 1.38 -2.42
C THR A 170 -3.01 1.48 -0.91
N ALA A 171 -2.78 2.70 -0.39
CA ALA A 171 -2.63 2.93 1.05
C ALA A 171 -3.90 2.56 1.83
N LEU A 172 -5.07 2.90 1.29
CA LEU A 172 -6.38 2.56 1.87
C LEU A 172 -6.59 1.05 1.87
N ALA A 173 -6.35 0.39 0.74
CA ALA A 173 -6.46 -1.06 0.61
C ALA A 173 -5.59 -1.79 1.64
N VAL A 174 -4.31 -1.46 1.72
CA VAL A 174 -3.36 -2.09 2.66
C VAL A 174 -3.71 -1.80 4.13
N LYS A 175 -4.24 -0.61 4.44
CA LYS A 175 -4.70 -0.27 5.78
C LYS A 175 -5.82 -1.19 6.26
N PHE A 176 -6.67 -1.68 5.36
CA PHE A 176 -7.80 -2.57 5.65
C PHE A 176 -7.53 -4.04 5.25
N ASP A 177 -6.27 -4.45 5.26
CA ASP A 177 -5.82 -5.83 5.04
C ASP A 177 -6.17 -6.41 3.67
N HIS A 178 -6.03 -5.62 2.58
CA HIS A 178 -6.11 -6.09 1.21
C HIS A 178 -5.19 -5.27 0.29
N SER A 179 -5.11 -5.63 -0.98
CA SER A 179 -4.35 -4.92 -2.01
C SER A 179 -5.28 -4.25 -3.01
N ALA A 180 -4.86 -3.14 -3.60
CA ALA A 180 -5.51 -2.57 -4.77
C ALA A 180 -5.40 -3.48 -6.01
N GLY A 181 -4.64 -4.56 -5.91
CA GLY A 181 -4.35 -5.50 -6.98
C GLY A 181 -2.94 -5.32 -7.54
N GLY A 182 -2.57 -6.21 -8.45
CA GLY A 182 -1.32 -6.08 -9.16
C GLY A 182 -0.07 -6.37 -8.33
N ILE A 183 1.01 -5.75 -8.74
CA ILE A 183 2.36 -5.88 -8.15
C ILE A 183 2.40 -5.38 -6.69
N ASP A 184 1.39 -4.65 -6.25
CA ASP A 184 1.24 -4.22 -4.85
C ASP A 184 1.23 -5.42 -3.90
N ILE A 185 0.65 -6.56 -4.29
CA ILE A 185 0.68 -7.81 -3.53
C ILE A 185 2.12 -8.25 -3.26
N VAL A 186 2.97 -8.19 -4.30
CA VAL A 186 4.39 -8.54 -4.19
C VAL A 186 5.11 -7.55 -3.27
N SER A 187 4.81 -6.27 -3.41
CA SER A 187 5.40 -5.20 -2.58
C SER A 187 5.02 -5.34 -1.11
N VAL A 188 3.76 -5.67 -0.80
CA VAL A 188 3.29 -6.02 0.56
C VAL A 188 4.03 -7.23 1.10
N TYR A 189 4.14 -8.30 0.31
CA TYR A 189 4.84 -9.51 0.73
C TYR A 189 6.32 -9.25 1.01
N LEU A 190 7.03 -8.53 0.13
CA LEU A 190 8.44 -8.21 0.32
C LEU A 190 8.67 -7.30 1.52
N SER A 191 7.83 -6.28 1.71
CA SER A 191 7.93 -5.37 2.86
C SER A 191 7.63 -6.09 4.19
N SER A 192 6.73 -7.07 4.20
CA SER A 192 6.47 -7.90 5.38
C SER A 192 7.68 -8.73 5.83
N LYS A 193 8.62 -9.02 4.92
CA LYS A 193 9.92 -9.65 5.23
C LYS A 193 10.92 -8.71 5.90
N GLY A 194 10.59 -7.44 6.10
CA GLY A 194 11.35 -6.50 6.92
C GLY A 194 12.58 -5.85 6.25
N LYS A 195 12.76 -5.99 4.94
CA LYS A 195 13.95 -5.48 4.22
C LYS A 195 13.77 -4.11 3.56
N GLY A 196 12.58 -3.50 3.60
CA GLY A 196 12.31 -2.19 2.98
C GLY A 196 10.86 -1.76 3.11
N SER A 197 10.56 -0.51 2.71
CA SER A 197 9.19 0.01 2.66
C SER A 197 8.42 -0.54 1.46
N MET A 198 7.10 -0.56 1.55
CA MET A 198 6.23 -1.00 0.47
C MET A 198 6.38 -0.11 -0.78
N GLY A 199 6.36 1.21 -0.59
CA GLY A 199 6.51 2.16 -1.69
C GLY A 199 7.85 2.01 -2.42
N ARG A 200 8.95 1.72 -1.68
CA ARG A 200 10.25 1.45 -2.33
C ARG A 200 10.19 0.24 -3.26
N TYR A 201 9.55 -0.85 -2.85
CA TYR A 201 9.40 -2.02 -3.73
C TYR A 201 8.48 -1.73 -4.91
N MET A 202 7.38 -0.99 -4.69
CA MET A 202 6.51 -0.53 -5.77
C MET A 202 7.29 0.30 -6.80
N LEU A 203 8.06 1.28 -6.34
CA LEU A 203 8.87 2.13 -7.23
C LEU A 203 9.89 1.32 -8.05
N LEU A 204 10.61 0.38 -7.41
CA LEU A 204 11.63 -0.43 -8.09
C LEU A 204 11.02 -1.36 -9.14
N ILE A 205 9.98 -2.11 -8.77
CA ILE A 205 9.38 -3.10 -9.69
C ILE A 205 8.68 -2.38 -10.84
N ASN A 206 7.92 -1.35 -10.55
CA ASN A 206 7.21 -0.58 -11.57
C ASN A 206 8.17 0.22 -12.45
N GLY A 207 9.27 0.72 -11.90
CA GLY A 207 10.33 1.37 -12.66
C GLY A 207 10.93 0.45 -13.74
N VAL A 208 11.15 -0.83 -13.41
CA VAL A 208 11.61 -1.83 -14.40
C VAL A 208 10.58 -1.98 -15.53
N ILE A 209 9.29 -1.99 -15.23
CA ILE A 209 8.22 -2.11 -16.23
C ILE A 209 8.23 -0.89 -17.17
N VAL A 210 8.31 0.33 -16.61
CA VAL A 210 8.37 1.57 -17.39
C VAL A 210 9.60 1.59 -18.31
N VAL A 211 10.77 1.22 -17.80
CA VAL A 211 12.00 1.12 -18.60
C VAL A 211 11.84 0.10 -19.73
N SER A 212 11.29 -1.08 -19.43
CA SER A 212 11.07 -2.13 -20.43
C SER A 212 10.12 -1.66 -21.54
N PHE A 213 9.04 -0.98 -21.18
CA PHE A 213 8.09 -0.41 -22.15
C PHE A 213 8.77 0.64 -23.05
N THR A 214 9.54 1.55 -22.45
CA THR A 214 10.26 2.60 -23.18
C THR A 214 11.26 2.02 -24.19
N LEU A 215 12.00 0.98 -23.79
CA LEU A 215 12.95 0.29 -24.66
C LEU A 215 12.27 -0.38 -25.85
N LEU A 216 11.08 -0.96 -25.66
CA LEU A 216 10.33 -1.65 -26.71
C LEU A 216 9.64 -0.69 -27.71
N ASN A 217 9.31 0.52 -27.30
CA ASN A 217 8.59 1.49 -28.11
C ASN A 217 9.51 2.54 -28.76
N GLY A 218 10.78 2.59 -28.39
CA GLY A 218 11.74 3.58 -28.86
C GLY A 218 12.09 4.62 -27.80
N VAL A 219 13.36 4.63 -27.39
CA VAL A 219 13.83 5.46 -26.26
C VAL A 219 13.61 6.96 -26.51
N PHE A 220 13.89 7.43 -27.74
CA PHE A 220 13.82 8.88 -28.04
C PHE A 220 12.38 9.39 -28.09
N GLU A 221 11.44 8.57 -28.57
CA GLU A 221 10.03 8.95 -28.70
C GLU A 221 9.31 8.92 -27.33
N TYR A 222 9.62 7.94 -26.49
CA TYR A 222 8.93 7.69 -25.22
C TYR A 222 9.68 8.18 -23.99
N ALA A 223 10.86 8.81 -24.13
CA ALA A 223 11.66 9.28 -22.99
C ALA A 223 10.92 10.28 -22.10
N VAL A 224 10.18 11.23 -22.70
CA VAL A 224 9.42 12.24 -21.97
C VAL A 224 8.27 11.60 -21.20
N ILE A 225 7.52 10.70 -21.84
CA ILE A 225 6.42 9.96 -21.22
C ILE A 225 6.94 9.10 -20.07
N ALA A 226 8.10 8.44 -20.25
CA ALA A 226 8.74 7.67 -19.19
C ALA A 226 9.16 8.52 -17.98
N LEU A 227 9.66 9.75 -18.21
CA LEU A 227 9.98 10.66 -17.11
C LEU A 227 8.74 11.04 -16.30
N PHE A 228 7.62 11.34 -16.96
CA PHE A 228 6.36 11.61 -16.24
C PHE A 228 5.79 10.36 -15.58
N ALA A 229 5.95 9.17 -16.16
CA ALA A 229 5.62 7.93 -15.51
C ALA A 229 6.45 7.71 -14.22
N LEU A 230 7.73 8.10 -14.20
CA LEU A 230 8.54 8.08 -12.97
C LEU A 230 8.03 9.08 -11.93
N VAL A 231 7.55 10.26 -12.31
CA VAL A 231 6.91 11.22 -11.40
C VAL A 231 5.66 10.59 -10.77
N TYR A 232 4.81 9.96 -11.59
CA TYR A 232 3.64 9.22 -11.12
C TYR A 232 4.01 8.13 -10.11
N LEU A 233 4.98 7.27 -10.45
CA LEU A 233 5.42 6.18 -9.58
C LEU A 233 6.03 6.68 -8.27
N TYR A 234 6.83 7.73 -8.33
CA TYR A 234 7.43 8.35 -7.15
C TYR A 234 6.35 8.93 -6.24
N THR A 235 5.40 9.70 -6.79
CA THR A 235 4.29 10.27 -6.04
C THR A 235 3.45 9.19 -5.36
N SER A 236 3.06 8.15 -6.10
CA SER A 236 2.33 7.02 -5.54
C SER A 236 3.10 6.32 -4.42
N SER A 237 4.40 6.08 -4.62
CA SER A 237 5.29 5.47 -3.63
C SER A 237 5.36 6.28 -2.33
N VAL A 238 5.53 7.60 -2.43
CA VAL A 238 5.59 8.50 -1.26
C VAL A 238 4.27 8.50 -0.50
N VAL A 239 3.14 8.55 -1.22
CA VAL A 239 1.80 8.48 -0.60
C VAL A 239 1.62 7.16 0.15
N VAL A 240 1.93 6.04 -0.48
CA VAL A 240 1.85 4.72 0.16
C VAL A 240 2.73 4.67 1.41
N ASP A 241 3.99 5.08 1.33
CA ASP A 241 4.91 5.05 2.47
C ASP A 241 4.50 6.02 3.59
N THR A 242 3.80 7.11 3.25
CA THR A 242 3.30 8.04 4.25
C THR A 242 2.13 7.45 5.04
N PHE A 243 1.18 6.81 4.35
CA PHE A 243 -0.05 6.30 4.96
C PHE A 243 0.05 4.85 5.47
N CYS A 244 0.96 4.02 4.92
CA CYS A 244 1.19 2.65 5.39
C CYS A 244 2.04 2.59 6.66
N ILE A 245 1.53 3.18 7.76
CA ILE A 245 2.20 3.27 9.06
C ILE A 245 2.40 1.89 9.72
N ARG A 246 1.57 0.90 9.38
CA ARG A 246 1.53 -0.41 10.03
C ARG A 246 2.84 -1.21 9.93
N GLN A 247 3.60 -1.00 8.87
CA GLN A 247 4.88 -1.69 8.64
C GLN A 247 6.09 -0.94 9.22
N LYS A 248 5.90 0.30 9.66
CA LYS A 248 6.96 1.09 10.29
C LYS A 248 7.19 0.59 11.72
N LYS A 249 8.46 0.48 12.09
CA LYS A 249 8.91 0.06 13.41
C LYS A 249 9.50 1.24 14.14
N VAL A 250 9.30 1.27 15.45
CA VAL A 250 9.85 2.29 16.33
C VAL A 250 10.47 1.66 17.56
N GLN A 251 11.47 2.31 18.09
CA GLN A 251 12.02 2.03 19.41
C GLN A 251 11.46 3.03 20.40
N LEU A 252 10.82 2.53 21.44
CA LEU A 252 10.50 3.29 22.63
C LEU A 252 11.69 3.15 23.59
N GLN A 253 12.30 4.27 23.94
CA GLN A 253 13.24 4.34 25.04
C GLN A 253 12.49 4.92 26.24
N ILE A 254 12.25 4.06 27.23
CA ILE A 254 11.45 4.37 28.40
C ILE A 254 12.38 4.50 29.62
N ILE A 255 12.36 5.64 30.27
CA ILE A 255 13.13 5.90 31.49
C ILE A 255 12.14 5.97 32.64
N THR A 256 12.21 5.03 33.59
CA THR A 256 11.26 4.88 34.69
C THR A 256 11.98 4.48 35.98
N SER A 257 11.34 4.77 37.11
CA SER A 257 11.75 4.24 38.43
C SER A 257 10.96 2.98 38.79
N ASN A 258 9.95 2.57 38.00
CA ASN A 258 9.11 1.43 38.29
C ASN A 258 9.78 0.14 37.82
N GLU A 259 10.14 -0.74 38.75
CA GLU A 259 10.82 -2.01 38.47
C GLU A 259 9.95 -3.02 37.71
N ASN A 260 8.62 -2.93 37.82
CA ASN A 260 7.69 -3.84 37.20
C ASN A 260 7.35 -3.48 35.74
N MET A 261 7.76 -2.29 35.26
CA MET A 261 7.46 -1.82 33.91
C MET A 261 7.85 -2.83 32.80
N PRO A 262 9.02 -3.46 32.81
CA PRO A 262 9.40 -4.43 31.78
C PRO A 262 8.44 -5.62 31.72
N LYS A 263 8.05 -6.16 32.89
CA LYS A 263 7.13 -7.30 32.99
C LYS A 263 5.74 -6.96 32.45
N ILE A 264 5.26 -5.77 32.74
CA ILE A 264 3.96 -5.28 32.23
C ILE A 264 3.98 -5.15 30.70
N LEU A 265 5.07 -4.60 30.14
CA LEU A 265 5.21 -4.47 28.69
C LEU A 265 5.23 -5.84 27.99
N ILE A 266 5.99 -6.80 28.48
CA ILE A 266 6.08 -8.15 27.89
C ILE A 266 4.74 -8.90 28.00
N THR A 267 3.96 -8.67 29.06
CA THR A 267 2.65 -9.28 29.22
C THR A 267 1.60 -8.73 28.25
N ASN A 268 1.68 -7.45 27.92
CA ASN A 268 0.68 -6.78 27.06
C ASN A 268 1.05 -6.77 25.57
N PHE A 269 2.30 -7.04 25.21
CA PHE A 269 2.78 -7.03 23.84
C PHE A 269 3.54 -8.31 23.50
N PRO A 270 3.48 -8.77 22.24
CA PRO A 270 4.23 -9.94 21.77
C PRO A 270 5.70 -9.61 21.47
N HIS A 271 6.25 -8.60 22.12
CA HIS A 271 7.61 -8.11 21.92
C HIS A 271 8.40 -8.19 23.21
N SER A 272 9.69 -8.50 23.09
CA SER A 272 10.63 -8.44 24.21
C SER A 272 11.19 -7.04 24.37
N CYS A 273 11.65 -6.70 25.55
CA CYS A 273 12.39 -5.48 25.84
C CYS A 273 13.77 -5.78 26.43
N THR A 274 14.70 -4.83 26.26
CA THR A 274 16.00 -4.86 26.89
C THR A 274 16.06 -3.81 27.98
N VAL A 275 16.55 -4.16 29.15
CA VAL A 275 16.62 -3.26 30.32
C VAL A 275 18.07 -2.98 30.64
N ALA A 276 18.38 -1.71 30.89
CA ALA A 276 19.67 -1.26 31.41
C ALA A 276 19.41 -0.46 32.72
N ASP A 277 20.25 -0.69 33.71
CA ASP A 277 20.23 0.12 34.94
C ASP A 277 20.90 1.45 34.69
N ALA A 278 20.32 2.51 35.23
CA ALA A 278 20.78 3.87 35.08
C ALA A 278 20.59 4.68 36.37
N LYS A 279 21.23 5.82 36.46
CA LYS A 279 21.11 6.76 37.60
C LYS A 279 20.73 8.13 37.09
N GLY A 280 19.74 8.73 37.72
CA GLY A 280 19.34 10.10 37.41
C GLY A 280 20.44 11.07 37.82
N ALA A 281 20.94 11.90 36.91
CA ALA A 281 22.09 12.79 37.15
C ALA A 281 21.84 13.83 38.25
N TYR A 282 20.61 14.36 38.37
CA TYR A 282 20.29 15.44 39.31
C TYR A 282 20.01 14.94 40.73
N LYS A 283 19.15 13.90 40.89
CA LYS A 283 18.76 13.38 42.21
C LYS A 283 19.49 12.09 42.60
N GLU A 284 20.38 11.64 41.73
CA GLU A 284 21.11 10.38 41.90
C GLU A 284 20.23 9.14 42.15
N THR A 285 18.93 9.24 41.86
CA THR A 285 17.97 8.15 42.07
C THR A 285 18.17 7.04 41.04
N PRO A 286 18.03 5.76 41.44
CA PRO A 286 18.09 4.65 40.52
C PRO A 286 16.95 4.73 39.50
N LYS A 287 17.27 4.50 38.24
CA LYS A 287 16.36 4.49 37.10
C LYS A 287 16.61 3.24 36.25
N LYS A 288 15.60 2.84 35.49
CA LYS A 288 15.75 1.83 34.45
C LYS A 288 15.53 2.46 33.08
N ILE A 289 16.40 2.15 32.13
CA ILE A 289 16.21 2.46 30.72
C ILE A 289 15.73 1.19 30.03
N ILE A 290 14.57 1.23 29.41
CA ILE A 290 13.95 0.12 28.72
C ILE A 290 13.93 0.42 27.23
N TYR A 291 14.60 -0.40 26.43
CA TYR A 291 14.55 -0.36 24.97
C TYR A 291 13.47 -1.32 24.50
N PHE A 292 12.40 -0.78 23.94
CA PHE A 292 11.22 -1.54 23.56
C PHE A 292 10.89 -1.28 22.09
N ASN A 293 11.12 -2.29 21.24
CA ASN A 293 10.89 -2.19 19.81
C ASN A 293 9.49 -2.73 19.47
N ILE A 294 8.65 -1.87 18.88
CA ILE A 294 7.27 -2.18 18.53
C ILE A 294 6.89 -1.63 17.16
N SER A 295 5.72 -2.02 16.66
CA SER A 295 5.13 -1.42 15.46
C SER A 295 4.61 -0.01 15.78
N THR A 296 4.70 0.91 14.83
CA THR A 296 4.18 2.28 15.00
C THR A 296 2.68 2.30 15.37
N SER A 297 1.90 1.32 14.91
CA SER A 297 0.49 1.16 15.26
C SER A 297 0.24 0.87 16.75
N GLU A 298 1.23 0.32 17.45
CA GLU A 298 1.13 -0.08 18.85
C GLU A 298 1.56 1.04 19.82
N VAL A 299 2.21 2.11 19.31
CA VAL A 299 2.76 3.21 20.12
C VAL A 299 1.71 3.85 21.03
N LYS A 300 0.52 4.17 20.50
CA LYS A 300 -0.55 4.79 21.29
C LYS A 300 -1.00 3.92 22.45
N HIS A 301 -1.06 2.61 22.22
CA HIS A 301 -1.42 1.65 23.27
C HIS A 301 -0.32 1.49 24.30
N ALA A 302 0.94 1.41 23.86
CA ALA A 302 2.10 1.35 24.76
C ALA A 302 2.21 2.59 25.63
N LEU A 303 2.09 3.79 25.07
CA LEU A 303 2.13 5.04 25.82
C LEU A 303 1.02 5.14 26.87
N LYS A 304 -0.18 4.59 26.58
CA LYS A 304 -1.28 4.55 27.53
C LYS A 304 -0.93 3.67 28.72
N ILE A 305 -0.46 2.44 28.50
CA ILE A 305 -0.06 1.50 29.55
C ILE A 305 1.09 2.09 30.38
N ILE A 306 2.11 2.66 29.73
CA ILE A 306 3.26 3.25 30.44
C ILE A 306 2.80 4.35 31.40
N ARG A 307 1.92 5.26 30.96
CA ARG A 307 1.40 6.34 31.80
C ARG A 307 0.48 5.88 32.91
N GLU A 308 -0.26 4.78 32.72
CA GLU A 308 -1.09 4.17 33.76
C GLU A 308 -0.22 3.55 34.88
N VAL A 309 0.99 3.07 34.54
CA VAL A 309 1.91 2.40 35.46
C VAL A 309 2.86 3.39 36.14
N ASP A 310 3.35 4.37 35.41
CA ASP A 310 4.25 5.43 35.90
C ASP A 310 3.99 6.71 35.10
N GLU A 311 3.24 7.65 35.69
CA GLU A 311 2.93 8.95 35.08
C GLU A 311 4.19 9.79 34.86
N SER A 312 5.22 9.58 35.69
CA SER A 312 6.50 10.28 35.64
C SER A 312 7.49 9.69 34.63
N ALA A 313 7.16 8.57 33.98
CA ALA A 313 8.04 7.93 33.02
C ALA A 313 8.31 8.83 31.82
N PHE A 314 9.58 8.97 31.46
CA PHE A 314 10.00 9.68 30.23
C PHE A 314 10.09 8.68 29.10
N VAL A 315 9.42 8.99 27.97
CA VAL A 315 9.41 8.11 26.78
C VAL A 315 9.82 8.91 25.55
N SER A 316 10.88 8.46 24.90
CA SER A 316 11.26 8.91 23.55
C SER A 316 10.91 7.85 22.52
N VAL A 317 10.46 8.29 21.34
CA VAL A 317 10.05 7.41 20.23
C VAL A 317 10.96 7.69 19.05
N THR A 318 11.76 6.70 18.66
CA THR A 318 12.72 6.83 17.56
C THR A 318 12.32 5.88 16.42
N PRO A 319 12.15 6.38 15.18
CA PRO A 319 11.91 5.53 14.02
C PRO A 319 13.10 4.59 13.77
N ILE A 320 12.81 3.32 13.49
CA ILE A 320 13.80 2.32 13.13
C ILE A 320 13.75 2.10 11.62
N GLN A 321 14.87 2.28 10.93
CA GLN A 321 14.97 2.02 9.49
C GLN A 321 14.90 0.52 9.18
N SER A 322 15.59 -0.30 9.95
CA SER A 322 15.66 -1.75 9.72
C SER A 322 15.86 -2.50 11.03
N VAL A 323 15.22 -3.65 11.17
CA VAL A 323 15.43 -4.59 12.28
C VAL A 323 15.93 -5.90 11.72
N TYR A 324 17.06 -6.36 12.18
CA TYR A 324 17.63 -7.67 11.88
C TYR A 324 17.45 -8.59 13.08
N GLY A 325 16.96 -9.79 12.86
CA GLY A 325 16.68 -10.76 13.92
C GLY A 325 15.21 -11.14 14.04
N LYS A 326 14.87 -11.82 15.14
CA LYS A 326 13.49 -12.26 15.39
C LYS A 326 12.64 -11.08 15.90
N PHE A 327 11.86 -10.49 15.02
CA PHE A 327 10.84 -9.49 15.37
C PHE A 327 9.46 -10.01 14.98
N TYR A 328 8.54 -10.04 15.93
CA TYR A 328 7.16 -10.45 15.65
C TYR A 328 6.44 -9.33 14.87
N VAL A 329 6.00 -9.64 13.68
CA VAL A 329 5.07 -8.80 12.92
C VAL A 329 3.73 -9.51 12.93
N LYS A 330 2.70 -8.84 13.44
CA LYS A 330 1.34 -9.40 13.42
C LYS A 330 0.95 -9.71 11.98
N PRO A 331 0.65 -10.96 11.63
CA PRO A 331 0.28 -11.32 10.27
C PRO A 331 -0.90 -10.48 9.78
N LEU A 332 -0.89 -10.12 8.51
CA LEU A 332 -2.09 -9.67 7.82
C LEU A 332 -3.08 -10.84 7.86
N LYS A 333 -4.27 -10.62 8.41
CA LYS A 333 -5.27 -11.67 8.58
C LYS A 333 -5.95 -12.01 7.27
#